data_ddce543068f1b9fe7b6b5e0d0c350d1a
#
_entry.id   ddce543068f1b9fe7b6b5e0d0c350d1a
#
_cell.length_a   1.000
_cell.length_b   1.000
_cell.length_c   1.000
_cell.angle_alpha   90.00
_cell.angle_beta   90.00
_cell.angle_gamma   90.00
#
_symmetry.space_group_name_H-M   'P 1'
#
loop_
_entity.id
_entity.type
_entity.pdbx_description
1 polymer ?
#
loop_
_entity_poly.entity_id
_entity_poly.type
_entity_poly.pdbx_seq_one_letter_code
_entity_poly.pdbx_strand_id
1 'polypeptide(L)'
;MPMKCVTCGKENDSSAKFCGICGTELNSSPEINYELHEYQANDQGMVGFGEAIKLGFVNYFKFSGRATRAEFWWWILFGMIVSWIPLVNILSIFLIIPNLSITSRRLHDIGKTGWWQLGVFLSYFGLFILFFASIAMAVMATLSLGLLIIGLCIILWILMIVIWIRWLARQGESGTNRYGSDPRTTLR
;
A
#
# COMPACT_ATOMS: atom_id res chain seq x y z
N MET A 1 30.06 -25.63 32.24
CA MET A 1 29.67 -26.74 31.37
C MET A 1 29.78 -26.26 29.95
N PRO A 2 30.29 -27.03 28.97
CA PRO A 2 30.34 -26.59 27.59
C PRO A 2 28.97 -26.32 27.08
N MET A 3 28.81 -25.26 26.27
CA MET A 3 27.54 -24.80 25.73
C MET A 3 27.37 -25.28 24.25
N LYS A 4 26.31 -26.02 23.96
CA LYS A 4 26.04 -26.50 22.59
C LYS A 4 25.35 -25.40 21.77
N CYS A 5 25.89 -25.10 20.59
CA CYS A 5 25.28 -24.19 19.63
C CYS A 5 23.96 -24.79 19.09
N VAL A 6 22.88 -24.05 19.21
CA VAL A 6 21.55 -24.48 18.75
C VAL A 6 21.43 -24.58 17.23
N THR A 7 22.30 -23.87 16.51
CA THR A 7 22.24 -23.80 15.01
C THR A 7 23.08 -24.93 14.37
N CYS A 8 24.29 -25.21 14.87
CA CYS A 8 25.21 -26.18 14.24
C CYS A 8 25.59 -27.36 15.13
N GLY A 9 25.09 -27.41 16.36
CA GLY A 9 25.38 -28.48 17.35
C GLY A 9 26.79 -28.50 17.93
N LYS A 10 27.68 -27.56 17.58
CA LYS A 10 29.05 -27.51 18.05
C LYS A 10 29.11 -27.14 19.54
N GLU A 11 29.95 -27.85 20.31
CA GLU A 11 30.27 -27.50 21.67
C GLU A 11 31.24 -26.31 21.68
N ASN A 12 30.93 -25.30 22.47
CA ASN A 12 31.71 -24.07 22.66
C ASN A 12 32.00 -23.89 24.14
N ASP A 13 32.99 -23.04 24.45
CA ASP A 13 33.29 -22.66 25.84
C ASP A 13 32.06 -21.98 26.47
N SER A 14 31.86 -22.18 27.77
CA SER A 14 30.76 -21.55 28.53
C SER A 14 30.82 -20.01 28.57
N SER A 15 31.98 -19.43 28.29
CA SER A 15 32.20 -17.98 28.21
C SER A 15 32.12 -17.42 26.77
N ALA A 16 31.98 -18.28 25.76
CA ALA A 16 31.96 -17.85 24.39
C ALA A 16 30.66 -17.10 24.05
N LYS A 17 30.78 -15.88 23.54
CA LYS A 17 29.63 -15.07 23.09
C LYS A 17 29.08 -15.51 21.73
N PHE A 18 29.94 -16.05 20.87
CA PHE A 18 29.60 -16.50 19.53
C PHE A 18 30.15 -17.91 19.27
N CYS A 19 29.43 -18.68 18.48
CA CYS A 19 29.88 -20.00 18.03
C CYS A 19 31.10 -19.87 17.12
N GLY A 20 32.19 -20.57 17.45
CA GLY A 20 33.43 -20.54 16.68
C GLY A 20 33.34 -21.13 15.27
N ILE A 21 32.22 -21.82 14.91
CA ILE A 21 32.02 -22.40 13.57
C ILE A 21 31.01 -21.59 12.73
N CYS A 22 29.83 -21.31 13.27
CA CYS A 22 28.73 -20.67 12.48
C CYS A 22 28.51 -19.20 12.85
N GLY A 23 29.23 -18.64 13.84
CA GLY A 23 29.11 -17.26 14.26
C GLY A 23 27.82 -16.91 15.01
N THR A 24 26.95 -17.90 15.28
CA THR A 24 25.70 -17.65 16.04
C THR A 24 26.02 -17.22 17.49
N GLU A 25 25.28 -16.23 17.98
CA GLU A 25 25.38 -15.75 19.34
C GLU A 25 24.89 -16.83 20.33
N LEU A 26 25.72 -17.18 21.33
CA LEU A 26 25.48 -18.29 22.25
C LEU A 26 24.83 -17.85 23.57
N ASN A 27 24.95 -16.58 23.92
CA ASN A 27 24.53 -16.05 25.23
C ASN A 27 23.17 -15.39 25.24
N SER A 28 22.44 -15.39 24.11
CA SER A 28 21.07 -14.94 24.08
C SER A 28 20.17 -16.00 24.71
N SER A 29 19.49 -15.66 25.81
CA SER A 29 18.53 -16.57 26.42
C SER A 29 17.48 -16.99 25.34
N PRO A 30 17.05 -18.27 25.32
CA PRO A 30 16.05 -18.73 24.37
C PRO A 30 14.76 -17.88 24.37
N GLU A 31 14.38 -17.33 25.53
CA GLU A 31 13.21 -16.46 25.68
C GLU A 31 13.40 -15.10 24.99
N ILE A 32 14.58 -14.47 25.13
CA ILE A 32 14.85 -13.18 24.47
C ILE A 32 14.90 -13.36 22.95
N ASN A 33 15.48 -14.47 22.46
CA ASN A 33 15.49 -14.78 21.03
C ASN A 33 14.09 -15.07 20.50
N TYR A 34 13.25 -15.79 21.26
CA TYR A 34 11.87 -16.09 20.86
C TYR A 34 11.06 -14.78 20.78
N GLU A 35 11.10 -13.93 21.79
CA GLU A 35 10.41 -12.64 21.79
C GLU A 35 10.91 -11.70 20.70
N LEU A 36 12.23 -11.65 20.44
CA LEU A 36 12.80 -10.86 19.34
C LEU A 36 12.40 -11.44 17.97
N HIS A 37 12.39 -12.77 17.82
CA HIS A 37 11.92 -13.40 16.59
C HIS A 37 10.42 -13.23 16.36
N GLU A 38 9.59 -13.30 17.41
CA GLU A 38 8.16 -13.07 17.34
C GLU A 38 7.85 -11.59 17.10
N TYR A 39 8.55 -10.67 17.77
CA TYR A 39 8.46 -9.23 17.51
C TYR A 39 8.89 -8.89 16.09
N GLN A 40 10.01 -9.43 15.62
CA GLN A 40 10.47 -9.25 14.25
C GLN A 40 9.55 -9.92 13.21
N ALA A 41 8.98 -11.09 13.51
CA ALA A 41 8.02 -11.77 12.63
C ALA A 41 6.69 -11.02 12.52
N ASN A 42 6.23 -10.40 13.61
CA ASN A 42 5.03 -9.56 13.61
C ASN A 42 5.26 -8.19 12.96
N ASP A 43 6.47 -7.66 13.03
CA ASP A 43 6.84 -6.38 12.40
C ASP A 43 7.33 -6.56 10.95
N GLN A 44 7.64 -7.81 10.55
CA GLN A 44 8.09 -8.16 9.20
C GLN A 44 6.98 -8.01 8.17
N GLY A 45 6.86 -6.81 7.62
CA GLY A 45 5.99 -6.49 6.48
C GLY A 45 4.95 -5.43 6.75
N MET A 46 4.89 -4.83 7.93
CA MET A 46 4.05 -3.69 8.20
C MET A 46 4.87 -2.40 8.20
N VAL A 47 4.86 -1.72 7.06
CA VAL A 47 5.42 -0.36 6.93
C VAL A 47 4.65 0.56 7.87
N GLY A 48 5.38 1.25 8.78
CA GLY A 48 4.81 2.26 9.67
C GLY A 48 4.45 3.56 8.93
N PHE A 49 3.68 4.44 9.59
CA PHE A 49 3.21 5.70 8.98
C PHE A 49 4.36 6.57 8.45
N GLY A 50 5.38 6.85 9.28
CA GLY A 50 6.52 7.69 8.87
C GLY A 50 7.34 7.08 7.74
N GLU A 51 7.54 5.76 7.77
CA GLU A 51 8.25 5.04 6.73
C GLU A 51 7.48 5.03 5.40
N ALA A 52 6.16 4.87 5.43
CA ALA A 52 5.32 4.94 4.25
C ALA A 52 5.40 6.31 3.56
N ILE A 53 5.43 7.40 4.34
CA ILE A 53 5.62 8.76 3.80
C ILE A 53 7.00 8.87 3.14
N LYS A 54 8.06 8.43 3.84
CA LYS A 54 9.42 8.41 3.29
C LYS A 54 9.49 7.63 1.98
N LEU A 55 8.92 6.41 1.94
CA LEU A 55 8.88 5.57 0.74
C LEU A 55 8.07 6.22 -0.39
N GLY A 56 6.99 6.94 -0.08
CA GLY A 56 6.21 7.70 -1.05
C GLY A 56 7.06 8.78 -1.75
N PHE A 57 7.84 9.53 -1.00
CA PHE A 57 8.73 10.56 -1.56
C PHE A 57 9.97 9.97 -2.24
N VAL A 58 10.61 8.95 -1.67
CA VAL A 58 11.76 8.26 -2.31
C VAL A 58 11.37 7.63 -3.64
N ASN A 59 10.16 7.10 -3.73
CA ASN A 59 9.64 6.48 -4.95
C ASN A 59 8.72 7.42 -5.77
N TYR A 60 8.94 8.73 -5.68
CA TYR A 60 8.07 9.77 -6.25
C TYR A 60 7.70 9.50 -7.72
N PHE A 61 8.68 9.19 -8.57
CA PHE A 61 8.52 8.90 -10.00
C PHE A 61 8.62 7.40 -10.33
N LYS A 62 8.65 6.52 -9.32
CA LYS A 62 8.84 5.09 -9.54
C LYS A 62 7.50 4.39 -9.71
N PHE A 63 7.09 4.20 -10.95
CA PHE A 63 5.86 3.48 -11.32
C PHE A 63 6.04 1.95 -11.42
N SER A 64 7.28 1.46 -11.43
CA SER A 64 7.63 0.04 -11.45
C SER A 64 7.73 -0.54 -10.04
N GLY A 65 7.68 -1.88 -9.93
CA GLY A 65 7.74 -2.58 -8.65
C GLY A 65 6.36 -2.74 -8.00
N ARG A 66 6.36 -3.08 -6.71
CA ARG A 66 5.17 -3.41 -5.92
C ARG A 66 5.13 -2.56 -4.64
N ALA A 67 3.94 -2.29 -4.10
CA ALA A 67 3.74 -1.60 -2.83
C ALA A 67 2.79 -2.41 -1.93
N THR A 68 3.11 -2.49 -0.63
CA THR A 68 2.27 -3.16 0.36
C THR A 68 0.96 -2.41 0.61
N ARG A 69 -0.02 -3.10 1.23
CA ARG A 69 -1.26 -2.44 1.68
C ARG A 69 -0.97 -1.33 2.68
N ALA A 70 -0.07 -1.60 3.64
CA ALA A 70 0.28 -0.65 4.69
C ALA A 70 0.91 0.62 4.08
N GLU A 71 1.91 0.47 3.20
CA GLU A 71 2.53 1.59 2.49
C GLU A 71 1.48 2.46 1.78
N PHE A 72 0.55 1.82 1.05
CA PHE A 72 -0.51 2.51 0.31
C PHE A 72 -1.48 3.26 1.24
N TRP A 73 -2.06 2.58 2.26
CA TRP A 73 -3.08 3.20 3.11
C TRP A 73 -2.52 4.29 4.02
N TRP A 74 -1.29 4.14 4.53
CA TRP A 74 -0.62 5.20 5.28
C TRP A 74 -0.33 6.43 4.43
N TRP A 75 0.04 6.23 3.16
CA TRP A 75 0.21 7.32 2.21
C TRP A 75 -1.11 8.05 1.93
N ILE A 76 -2.19 7.33 1.72
CA ILE A 76 -3.52 7.93 1.52
C ILE A 76 -3.95 8.73 2.75
N LEU A 77 -3.74 8.19 3.97
CA LEU A 77 -4.01 8.91 5.20
C LEU A 77 -3.21 10.20 5.30
N PHE A 78 -1.92 10.16 4.96
CA PHE A 78 -1.07 11.35 4.89
C PHE A 78 -1.65 12.40 3.93
N GLY A 79 -2.04 12.00 2.71
CA GLY A 79 -2.67 12.89 1.74
C GLY A 79 -3.97 13.51 2.26
N MET A 80 -4.80 12.73 2.97
CA MET A 80 -6.01 13.24 3.62
C MET A 80 -5.68 14.30 4.68
N ILE A 81 -4.70 14.06 5.55
CA ILE A 81 -4.27 15.03 6.57
C ILE A 81 -3.79 16.33 5.92
N VAL A 82 -2.97 16.23 4.88
CA VAL A 82 -2.47 17.39 4.12
C VAL A 82 -3.61 18.19 3.51
N SER A 83 -4.64 17.52 2.96
CA SER A 83 -5.77 18.19 2.32
C SER A 83 -6.66 18.98 3.30
N TRP A 84 -6.62 18.67 4.59
CA TRP A 84 -7.37 19.39 5.63
C TRP A 84 -6.74 20.72 6.04
N ILE A 85 -5.47 20.95 5.70
CA ILE A 85 -4.73 22.18 6.06
C ILE A 85 -4.85 23.17 4.90
N PRO A 86 -5.65 24.28 5.01
CA PRO A 86 -5.98 25.14 3.87
C PRO A 86 -4.77 25.72 3.13
N LEU A 87 -3.75 26.17 3.87
CA LEU A 87 -2.52 26.74 3.29
C LEU A 87 -1.64 25.67 2.62
N VAL A 88 -1.70 24.42 3.13
CA VAL A 88 -0.89 23.31 2.62
C VAL A 88 -1.60 22.60 1.46
N ASN A 89 -2.91 22.82 1.30
CA ASN A 89 -3.71 22.20 0.24
C ASN A 89 -3.17 22.52 -1.17
N ILE A 90 -2.60 23.70 -1.39
CA ILE A 90 -1.95 24.05 -2.66
C ILE A 90 -0.79 23.08 -2.96
N LEU A 91 -0.08 22.59 -1.93
CA LEU A 91 0.98 21.61 -2.07
C LEU A 91 0.47 20.22 -2.46
N SER A 92 -0.84 19.96 -2.35
CA SER A 92 -1.44 18.68 -2.76
C SER A 92 -1.24 18.39 -4.26
N ILE A 93 -1.03 19.42 -5.08
CA ILE A 93 -0.66 19.28 -6.49
C ILE A 93 0.63 18.47 -6.64
N PHE A 94 1.61 18.68 -5.77
CA PHE A 94 2.86 17.91 -5.77
C PHE A 94 2.65 16.45 -5.35
N LEU A 95 1.55 16.12 -4.67
CA LEU A 95 1.22 14.76 -4.29
C LEU A 95 0.54 13.95 -5.42
N ILE A 96 0.16 14.58 -6.53
CA ILE A 96 -0.49 13.89 -7.65
C ILE A 96 0.41 12.79 -8.21
N ILE A 97 1.68 13.11 -8.50
CA ILE A 97 2.62 12.16 -9.09
C ILE A 97 2.90 10.97 -8.15
N PRO A 98 3.28 11.16 -6.87
CA PRO A 98 3.49 10.03 -5.98
C PRO A 98 2.20 9.26 -5.68
N ASN A 99 1.01 9.89 -5.69
CA ASN A 99 -0.26 9.18 -5.62
C ASN A 99 -0.45 8.22 -6.80
N LEU A 100 -0.14 8.67 -8.02
CA LEU A 100 -0.20 7.81 -9.20
C LEU A 100 0.86 6.70 -9.14
N SER A 101 2.07 7.03 -8.67
CA SER A 101 3.18 6.09 -8.53
C SER A 101 2.83 4.97 -7.53
N ILE A 102 2.41 5.32 -6.31
CA ILE A 102 2.10 4.33 -5.28
C ILE A 102 0.87 3.49 -5.66
N THR A 103 -0.15 4.09 -6.29
CA THR A 103 -1.33 3.38 -6.76
C THR A 103 -0.97 2.39 -7.87
N SER A 104 -0.08 2.77 -8.80
CA SER A 104 0.44 1.86 -9.83
C SER A 104 1.14 0.66 -9.19
N ARG A 105 2.08 0.91 -8.26
CA ARG A 105 2.80 -0.14 -7.53
C ARG A 105 1.86 -1.02 -6.70
N ARG A 106 0.79 -0.44 -6.14
CA ARG A 106 -0.24 -1.20 -5.42
C ARG A 106 -1.06 -2.10 -6.35
N LEU A 107 -1.42 -1.62 -7.53
CA LEU A 107 -2.08 -2.45 -8.56
C LEU A 107 -1.16 -3.59 -9.03
N HIS A 108 0.12 -3.34 -9.19
CA HIS A 108 1.12 -4.35 -9.51
C HIS A 108 1.19 -5.44 -8.44
N ASP A 109 1.02 -5.10 -7.17
CA ASP A 109 1.04 -6.05 -6.07
C ASP A 109 -0.12 -7.06 -6.12
N ILE A 110 -1.25 -6.68 -6.71
CA ILE A 110 -2.41 -7.55 -6.97
C ILE A 110 -2.46 -8.09 -8.40
N GLY A 111 -1.34 -8.09 -9.13
CA GLY A 111 -1.22 -8.63 -10.49
C GLY A 111 -1.87 -7.78 -11.59
N LYS A 112 -2.33 -6.56 -11.30
CA LYS A 112 -2.96 -5.65 -12.25
C LYS A 112 -1.99 -4.61 -12.79
N THR A 113 -2.22 -4.15 -14.04
CA THR A 113 -1.40 -3.07 -14.62
C THR A 113 -1.78 -1.72 -14.01
N GLY A 114 -0.80 -0.81 -13.90
CA GLY A 114 -1.04 0.57 -13.44
C GLY A 114 -1.99 1.36 -14.35
N TRP A 115 -2.15 0.96 -15.60
CA TRP A 115 -3.06 1.58 -16.57
C TRP A 115 -4.54 1.54 -16.16
N TRP A 116 -4.92 0.66 -15.26
CA TRP A 116 -6.27 0.65 -14.68
C TRP A 116 -6.65 1.98 -14.02
N GLN A 117 -5.67 2.74 -13.53
CA GLN A 117 -5.93 4.09 -13.00
C GLN A 117 -6.49 5.01 -14.07
N LEU A 118 -5.95 4.96 -15.30
CA LEU A 118 -6.44 5.76 -16.41
C LEU A 118 -7.88 5.34 -16.78
N GLY A 119 -8.15 4.03 -16.81
CA GLY A 119 -9.52 3.53 -17.08
C GLY A 119 -10.52 4.03 -16.03
N VAL A 120 -10.16 3.96 -14.75
CA VAL A 120 -10.98 4.48 -13.66
C VAL A 120 -11.15 6.01 -13.78
N PHE A 121 -10.08 6.76 -14.05
CA PHE A 121 -10.14 8.22 -14.23
C PHE A 121 -11.08 8.60 -15.40
N LEU A 122 -10.95 7.96 -16.55
CA LEU A 122 -11.81 8.22 -17.71
C LEU A 122 -13.28 7.88 -17.42
N SER A 123 -13.53 6.82 -16.67
CA SER A 123 -14.88 6.44 -16.26
C SER A 123 -15.51 7.48 -15.33
N TYR A 124 -14.76 7.97 -14.34
CA TYR A 124 -15.20 9.06 -13.45
C TYR A 124 -15.47 10.34 -14.26
N PHE A 125 -14.59 10.67 -15.19
CA PHE A 125 -14.74 11.85 -16.04
C PHE A 125 -15.98 11.75 -16.95
N GLY A 126 -16.21 10.58 -17.55
CA GLY A 126 -17.41 10.32 -18.34
C GLY A 126 -18.71 10.44 -17.52
N LEU A 127 -18.73 9.84 -16.31
CA LEU A 127 -19.87 9.97 -15.39
C LEU A 127 -20.08 11.41 -14.93
N PHE A 128 -19.00 12.18 -14.72
CA PHE A 128 -19.06 13.60 -14.39
C PHE A 128 -19.76 14.41 -15.49
N ILE A 129 -19.36 14.22 -16.75
CA ILE A 129 -20.00 14.88 -17.89
C ILE A 129 -21.48 14.50 -17.96
N LEU A 130 -21.80 13.20 -17.84
CA LEU A 130 -23.18 12.73 -17.90
C LEU A 130 -24.03 13.30 -16.76
N PHE A 131 -23.47 13.43 -15.56
CA PHE A 131 -24.12 14.02 -14.39
C PHE A 131 -24.52 15.49 -14.67
N PHE A 132 -23.62 16.32 -15.19
CA PHE A 132 -23.92 17.72 -15.51
C PHE A 132 -24.89 17.86 -16.68
N ALA A 133 -24.74 17.00 -17.68
CA ALA A 133 -25.70 16.95 -18.80
C ALA A 133 -27.12 16.58 -18.32
N SER A 134 -27.25 15.68 -17.35
CA SER A 134 -28.53 15.30 -16.77
C SER A 134 -29.17 16.40 -15.92
N ILE A 135 -28.38 17.25 -15.25
CA ILE A 135 -28.88 18.46 -14.58
C ILE A 135 -29.44 19.44 -15.60
N ALA A 136 -28.72 19.71 -16.70
CA ALA A 136 -29.18 20.58 -17.77
C ALA A 136 -30.47 20.05 -18.38
N MET A 137 -30.58 18.74 -18.62
CA MET A 137 -31.80 18.11 -19.13
C MET A 137 -32.96 18.24 -18.14
N ALA A 138 -32.74 18.07 -16.83
CA ALA A 138 -33.78 18.21 -15.82
C ALA A 138 -34.37 19.64 -15.79
N VAL A 139 -33.50 20.65 -16.00
CA VAL A 139 -33.89 22.05 -15.98
C VAL A 139 -34.58 22.49 -17.30
N MET A 140 -34.07 22.04 -18.45
CA MET A 140 -34.45 22.55 -19.76
C MET A 140 -35.56 21.77 -20.48
N ALA A 141 -35.71 20.47 -20.19
CA ALA A 141 -36.60 19.59 -20.94
C ALA A 141 -37.54 18.79 -20.05
N THR A 142 -37.05 17.77 -19.34
CA THR A 142 -37.86 16.82 -18.57
C THR A 142 -37.25 16.57 -17.20
N LEU A 143 -37.89 17.10 -16.17
CA LEU A 143 -37.42 16.98 -14.79
C LEU A 143 -37.30 15.50 -14.34
N SER A 144 -38.30 14.69 -14.63
CA SER A 144 -38.33 13.28 -14.22
C SER A 144 -37.19 12.46 -14.81
N LEU A 145 -36.93 12.61 -16.10
CA LEU A 145 -35.86 11.88 -16.78
C LEU A 145 -34.46 12.35 -16.28
N GLY A 146 -34.29 13.67 -16.11
CA GLY A 146 -33.04 14.21 -15.56
C GLY A 146 -32.72 13.68 -14.16
N LEU A 147 -33.70 13.65 -13.26
CA LEU A 147 -33.54 13.12 -11.88
C LEU A 147 -33.23 11.62 -11.88
N LEU A 148 -33.84 10.84 -12.77
CA LEU A 148 -33.56 9.42 -12.92
C LEU A 148 -32.11 9.17 -13.32
N ILE A 149 -31.59 9.91 -14.31
CA ILE A 149 -30.20 9.77 -14.78
C ILE A 149 -29.22 10.22 -13.67
N ILE A 150 -29.52 11.30 -12.94
CA ILE A 150 -28.72 11.74 -11.78
C ILE A 150 -28.62 10.63 -10.74
N GLY A 151 -29.75 10.00 -10.36
CA GLY A 151 -29.76 8.88 -9.43
C GLY A 151 -28.90 7.70 -9.89
N LEU A 152 -29.00 7.35 -11.18
CA LEU A 152 -28.20 6.29 -11.78
C LEU A 152 -26.70 6.64 -11.76
N CYS A 153 -26.30 7.86 -12.08
CA CYS A 153 -24.91 8.31 -12.00
C CYS A 153 -24.34 8.21 -10.59
N ILE A 154 -25.12 8.59 -9.58
CA ILE A 154 -24.69 8.49 -8.15
C ILE A 154 -24.48 7.02 -7.78
N ILE A 155 -25.40 6.13 -8.14
CA ILE A 155 -25.26 4.69 -7.87
C ILE A 155 -24.01 4.13 -8.54
N LEU A 156 -23.77 4.46 -9.81
CA LEU A 156 -22.59 4.00 -10.54
C LEU A 156 -21.29 4.54 -9.91
N TRP A 157 -21.25 5.79 -9.46
CA TRP A 157 -20.10 6.35 -8.73
C TRP A 157 -19.81 5.59 -7.45
N ILE A 158 -20.83 5.31 -6.65
CA ILE A 158 -20.68 4.54 -5.40
C ILE A 158 -20.14 3.14 -5.72
N LEU A 159 -20.71 2.45 -6.70
CA LEU A 159 -20.25 1.13 -7.10
C LEU A 159 -18.79 1.13 -7.57
N MET A 160 -18.39 2.12 -8.35
CA MET A 160 -17.00 2.27 -8.78
C MET A 160 -16.05 2.51 -7.61
N ILE A 161 -16.43 3.37 -6.66
CA ILE A 161 -15.64 3.61 -5.44
C ILE A 161 -15.47 2.31 -4.66
N VAL A 162 -16.54 1.55 -4.44
CA VAL A 162 -16.51 0.29 -3.70
C VAL A 162 -15.60 -0.73 -4.39
N ILE A 163 -15.72 -0.90 -5.72
CA ILE A 163 -14.88 -1.81 -6.49
C ILE A 163 -13.41 -1.40 -6.40
N TRP A 164 -13.12 -0.10 -6.53
CA TRP A 164 -11.75 0.44 -6.47
C TRP A 164 -11.12 0.22 -5.09
N ILE A 165 -11.83 0.55 -4.02
CA ILE A 165 -11.38 0.30 -2.64
C ILE A 165 -11.14 -1.20 -2.42
N ARG A 166 -12.05 -2.08 -2.87
CA ARG A 166 -11.87 -3.54 -2.74
C ARG A 166 -10.62 -4.04 -3.45
N TRP A 167 -10.28 -3.50 -4.62
CA TRP A 167 -9.04 -3.87 -5.31
C TRP A 167 -7.82 -3.42 -4.52
N LEU A 168 -7.79 -2.17 -4.08
CA LEU A 168 -6.65 -1.62 -3.33
C LEU A 168 -6.51 -2.23 -1.92
N ALA A 169 -7.59 -2.67 -1.32
CA ALA A 169 -7.59 -3.36 -0.03
C ALA A 169 -7.29 -4.88 -0.14
N ARG A 170 -7.36 -5.47 -1.35
CA ARG A 170 -7.12 -6.90 -1.57
C ARG A 170 -5.69 -7.28 -1.16
N GLN A 171 -5.50 -8.51 -0.65
CA GLN A 171 -4.18 -9.04 -0.36
C GLN A 171 -3.34 -9.14 -1.64
N GLY A 172 -2.08 -8.70 -1.58
CA GLY A 172 -1.13 -8.82 -2.68
C GLY A 172 -0.77 -10.28 -2.97
N GLU A 173 -0.33 -10.55 -4.19
CA GLU A 173 0.16 -11.86 -4.59
C GLU A 173 1.39 -12.25 -3.75
N SER A 174 1.41 -13.48 -3.25
CA SER A 174 2.56 -14.03 -2.54
C SER A 174 3.68 -14.39 -3.51
N GLY A 175 4.93 -14.16 -3.10
CA GLY A 175 6.09 -14.45 -3.92
C GLY A 175 6.32 -13.44 -5.06
N THR A 176 7.22 -13.80 -5.97
CA THR A 176 7.58 -12.96 -7.13
C THR A 176 6.49 -13.03 -8.19
N ASN A 177 6.07 -11.87 -8.71
CA ASN A 177 5.19 -11.77 -9.87
C ASN A 177 5.87 -11.01 -11.02
N ARG A 178 5.16 -10.77 -12.13
CA ARG A 178 5.69 -10.07 -13.32
C ARG A 178 6.19 -8.64 -13.04
N TYR A 179 5.88 -8.06 -11.89
CA TYR A 179 6.28 -6.69 -11.51
C TYR A 179 7.42 -6.66 -10.49
N GLY A 180 7.85 -7.81 -9.97
CA GLY A 180 8.98 -7.92 -9.06
C GLY A 180 8.74 -8.84 -7.87
N SER A 181 9.73 -8.86 -6.98
CA SER A 181 9.70 -9.63 -5.73
C SER A 181 8.60 -9.14 -4.79
N ASP A 182 8.20 -10.01 -3.88
CA ASP A 182 7.23 -9.66 -2.83
C ASP A 182 7.83 -8.59 -1.91
N PRO A 183 7.23 -7.40 -1.80
CA PRO A 183 7.78 -6.33 -0.97
C PRO A 183 7.81 -6.69 0.52
N ARG A 184 7.04 -7.69 0.95
CA ARG A 184 7.03 -8.19 2.34
C ARG A 184 8.26 -9.02 2.67
N THR A 185 8.96 -9.58 1.67
CA THR A 185 10.18 -10.36 1.86
C THR A 185 11.46 -9.55 1.70
N THR A 186 11.40 -8.38 1.06
CA THR A 186 12.56 -7.50 0.81
C THR A 186 12.79 -6.47 1.92
N LEU A 187 11.90 -6.37 2.89
CA LEU A 187 12.04 -5.55 4.09
C LEU A 187 12.76 -6.29 5.25
N ARG A 188 13.46 -7.38 4.92
CA ARG A 188 14.34 -8.10 5.83
C ARG A 188 15.74 -7.52 5.86
#